data_bfaff1a8024f91dd22545862e7119771
#
_entry.id   bfaff1a8024f91dd22545862e7119771
#
_cell.length_a   1.000
_cell.length_b   1.000
_cell.length_c   1.000
_cell.angle_alpha   90.00
_cell.angle_beta   90.00
_cell.angle_gamma   90.00
#
_symmetry.space_group_name_H-M   'P 1'
#
loop_
_entity.id
_entity.type
_entity.pdbx_description
1 polymer ?
#
loop_
_entity_poly.entity_id
_entity_poly.type
_entity_poly.pdbx_seq_one_letter_code
_entity_poly.pdbx_strand_id
1 'polypeptide(L)'
;MARPQPQPSKTKTHKASDEVQVERLHKGYAQSMEITKVLADEKSKYQHIRIFDTVANGRVMTLDDIVQITSRDESAYADMLTHLPMLEHGKVERVMIVGGGDLSIADEALKHKNVKEVVLVDIDGDVIRLCKKHFGAINAKAFKDKRMTVEVADAFEYLGRKSSKNRFDLIIADRPDPVGPGKALFGETFYDRVKGALKPGGYATFQTGVPFYQPWEITEALQELARFFPKSGLYLSVVPTYIGGFMALSWATKGGNALGTEKGIKKAAKAYKKIKLQCDYYNPAIHAATFALPNWIAKLVP
;
A
#
# COMPACT_ATOMS: atom_id res chain seq x y z
N MET A 1 -21.50 -3.17 4.48
CA MET A 1 -21.70 -3.04 5.95
C MET A 1 -20.32 -2.79 6.52
N ALA A 2 -20.11 -1.68 7.25
CA ALA A 2 -18.87 -1.42 7.95
C ALA A 2 -18.57 -2.54 8.95
N ARG A 3 -17.30 -2.93 9.08
CA ARG A 3 -16.89 -3.92 10.08
C ARG A 3 -17.29 -3.38 11.47
N PRO A 4 -17.89 -4.20 12.35
CA PRO A 4 -18.29 -3.72 13.66
C PRO A 4 -17.04 -3.27 14.43
N GLN A 5 -17.03 -2.02 14.86
CA GLN A 5 -16.03 -1.50 15.79
C GLN A 5 -16.15 -2.30 17.10
N PRO A 6 -15.04 -2.79 17.67
CA PRO A 6 -15.09 -3.42 18.97
C PRO A 6 -15.59 -2.39 19.99
N GLN A 7 -16.71 -2.68 20.64
CA GLN A 7 -17.19 -1.85 21.75
C GLN A 7 -16.14 -1.84 22.86
N PRO A 8 -15.88 -0.70 23.52
CA PRO A 8 -15.03 -0.67 24.69
C PRO A 8 -15.61 -1.62 25.73
N SER A 9 -14.94 -2.73 25.98
CA SER A 9 -15.31 -3.61 27.08
C SER A 9 -15.25 -2.80 28.38
N LYS A 10 -16.27 -2.92 29.20
CA LYS A 10 -16.25 -2.38 30.60
C LYS A 10 -14.89 -2.70 31.18
N THR A 11 -14.20 -1.68 31.64
CA THR A 11 -12.82 -1.67 32.18
C THR A 11 -12.56 -2.85 33.14
N LYS A 12 -12.27 -4.01 32.58
CA LYS A 12 -11.45 -4.99 33.29
C LYS A 12 -10.03 -4.45 33.15
N THR A 13 -9.38 -4.21 34.29
CA THR A 13 -7.94 -3.92 34.33
C THR A 13 -7.25 -4.96 33.45
N HIS A 14 -6.77 -4.56 32.28
CA HIS A 14 -6.07 -5.44 31.37
C HIS A 14 -4.77 -5.81 32.09
N LYS A 15 -4.59 -7.08 32.44
CA LYS A 15 -3.28 -7.54 32.88
C LYS A 15 -2.39 -7.44 31.66
N ALA A 16 -1.39 -6.56 31.73
CA ALA A 16 -0.43 -6.39 30.63
C ALA A 16 0.15 -7.76 30.27
N SER A 17 0.30 -8.00 28.98
CA SER A 17 1.00 -9.20 28.49
C SER A 17 2.48 -9.07 28.84
N ASP A 18 3.12 -10.15 29.27
CA ASP A 18 4.57 -10.19 29.48
C ASP A 18 5.34 -10.18 28.13
N GLU A 19 4.67 -10.43 27.01
CA GLU A 19 5.25 -10.43 25.67
C GLU A 19 4.85 -9.18 24.89
N VAL A 20 5.84 -8.46 24.42
CA VAL A 20 5.69 -7.17 23.72
C VAL A 20 6.49 -7.20 22.43
N GLN A 21 5.84 -6.85 21.32
CA GLN A 21 6.55 -6.49 20.07
C GLN A 21 7.06 -5.06 20.18
N VAL A 22 8.33 -4.83 19.88
CA VAL A 22 8.94 -3.50 19.84
C VAL A 22 9.47 -3.23 18.45
N GLU A 23 8.94 -2.21 17.80
CA GLU A 23 9.44 -1.70 16.53
C GLU A 23 10.38 -0.51 16.76
N ARG A 24 11.53 -0.51 16.07
CA ARG A 24 12.57 0.54 16.13
C ARG A 24 12.98 0.99 14.72
N LEU A 25 12.02 1.33 13.88
CA LEU A 25 12.29 1.75 12.52
C LEU A 25 13.01 3.10 12.48
N HIS A 26 12.60 4.06 13.33
CA HIS A 26 13.13 5.42 13.31
C HIS A 26 14.10 5.67 14.46
N LYS A 27 15.22 6.35 14.17
CA LYS A 27 16.23 6.68 15.17
C LYS A 27 15.63 7.52 16.31
N GLY A 28 15.82 7.05 17.55
CA GLY A 28 15.36 7.76 18.74
C GLY A 28 13.88 7.57 19.07
N TYR A 29 13.16 6.76 18.30
CA TYR A 29 11.77 6.45 18.56
C TYR A 29 11.52 4.93 18.48
N ALA A 30 10.60 4.45 19.30
CA ALA A 30 10.09 3.08 19.23
C ALA A 30 8.61 3.05 19.56
N GLN A 31 7.88 2.15 18.92
CA GLN A 31 6.55 1.78 19.38
C GLN A 31 6.54 0.36 19.93
N SER A 32 5.59 0.09 20.82
CA SER A 32 5.40 -1.23 21.40
C SER A 32 3.95 -1.67 21.36
N MET A 33 3.73 -2.96 21.15
CA MET A 33 2.41 -3.57 21.10
C MET A 33 2.39 -4.79 22.00
N GLU A 34 1.41 -4.89 22.91
CA GLU A 34 1.21 -6.07 23.73
C GLU A 34 0.66 -7.22 22.91
N ILE A 35 1.37 -8.35 22.93
CA ILE A 35 1.00 -9.57 22.21
C ILE A 35 0.05 -10.38 23.08
N THR A 36 -1.11 -10.72 22.54
CA THR A 36 -2.05 -11.62 23.22
C THR A 36 -1.91 -13.06 22.77
N LYS A 37 -1.43 -13.27 21.54
CA LYS A 37 -1.21 -14.61 20.98
C LYS A 37 -0.28 -14.54 19.77
N VAL A 38 0.78 -15.34 19.77
CA VAL A 38 1.60 -15.57 18.56
C VAL A 38 0.93 -16.63 17.68
N LEU A 39 0.82 -16.34 16.39
CA LEU A 39 0.18 -17.20 15.38
C LEU A 39 1.19 -17.79 14.41
N ALA A 40 2.26 -17.07 14.12
CA ALA A 40 3.41 -17.51 13.34
C ALA A 40 4.65 -16.76 13.81
N ASP A 41 5.79 -17.45 13.80
CA ASP A 41 7.11 -16.92 14.09
C ASP A 41 8.08 -17.77 13.27
N GLU A 42 8.38 -17.30 12.04
CA GLU A 42 9.10 -18.08 11.03
C GLU A 42 10.15 -17.21 10.32
N LYS A 43 11.25 -17.82 9.92
CA LYS A 43 12.28 -17.16 9.13
C LYS A 43 12.22 -17.67 7.69
N SER A 44 11.93 -16.77 6.76
CA SER A 44 12.01 -17.05 5.33
C SER A 44 13.47 -16.93 4.84
N LYS A 45 13.66 -17.11 3.55
CA LYS A 45 14.96 -16.83 2.90
C LYS A 45 15.36 -15.35 3.02
N TYR A 46 14.41 -14.46 3.18
CA TYR A 46 14.60 -13.01 3.04
C TYR A 46 14.55 -12.28 4.37
N GLN A 47 13.68 -12.72 5.31
CA GLN A 47 13.33 -11.94 6.50
C GLN A 47 12.70 -12.81 7.60
N HIS A 48 12.63 -12.29 8.80
CA HIS A 48 11.90 -12.86 9.91
C HIS A 48 10.44 -12.39 9.88
N ILE A 49 9.49 -13.33 9.82
CA ILE A 49 8.06 -13.05 9.70
C ILE A 49 7.39 -13.42 11.02
N ARG A 50 6.81 -12.46 11.70
CA ARG A 50 5.95 -12.72 12.86
C ARG A 50 4.52 -12.30 12.59
N ILE A 51 3.58 -13.14 13.01
CA ILE A 51 2.14 -12.80 12.99
C ILE A 51 1.59 -13.07 14.38
N PHE A 52 0.93 -12.08 14.95
CA PHE A 52 0.38 -12.16 16.29
C PHE A 52 -0.90 -11.33 16.42
N ASP A 53 -1.71 -11.67 17.44
CA ASP A 53 -2.90 -10.92 17.80
C ASP A 53 -2.57 -9.94 18.93
N THR A 54 -3.19 -8.76 18.90
CA THR A 54 -3.11 -7.70 19.90
C THR A 54 -4.51 -7.21 20.26
N VAL A 55 -4.66 -6.56 21.41
CA VAL A 55 -5.96 -5.96 21.78
C VAL A 55 -6.22 -4.68 20.99
N ALA A 56 -5.18 -3.85 20.82
CA ALA A 56 -5.31 -2.51 20.26
C ALA A 56 -5.40 -2.52 18.73
N ASN A 57 -4.60 -3.36 18.04
CA ASN A 57 -4.40 -3.32 16.59
C ASN A 57 -5.00 -4.53 15.87
N GLY A 58 -5.63 -5.47 16.61
CA GLY A 58 -6.09 -6.72 16.06
C GLY A 58 -4.92 -7.62 15.67
N ARG A 59 -4.99 -8.27 14.51
CA ARG A 59 -3.89 -9.10 13.99
C ARG A 59 -2.85 -8.24 13.32
N VAL A 60 -1.60 -8.49 13.65
CA VAL A 60 -0.43 -7.75 13.19
C VAL A 60 0.53 -8.70 12.49
N MET A 61 1.14 -8.28 11.39
CA MET A 61 2.31 -8.92 10.81
C MET A 61 3.49 -7.95 10.89
N THR A 62 4.63 -8.47 11.31
CA THR A 62 5.92 -7.77 11.23
C THR A 62 6.89 -8.53 10.34
N LEU A 63 7.75 -7.80 9.65
CA LEU A 63 8.90 -8.29 8.90
C LEU A 63 10.16 -7.66 9.50
N ASP A 64 11.08 -8.49 9.99
CA ASP A 64 12.27 -8.05 10.74
C ASP A 64 11.91 -7.03 11.84
N ASP A 65 10.86 -7.35 12.63
CA ASP A 65 10.28 -6.55 13.70
C ASP A 65 9.57 -5.25 13.28
N ILE A 66 9.50 -4.92 11.99
CA ILE A 66 8.83 -3.74 11.45
C ILE A 66 7.39 -4.10 11.07
N VAL A 67 6.42 -3.30 11.54
CA VAL A 67 4.99 -3.48 11.26
C VAL A 67 4.71 -3.26 9.77
N GLN A 68 4.10 -4.27 9.15
CA GLN A 68 3.71 -4.23 7.73
C GLN A 68 2.21 -4.06 7.56
N ILE A 69 1.41 -4.74 8.36
CA ILE A 69 -0.05 -4.68 8.28
C ILE A 69 -0.67 -4.95 9.64
N THR A 70 -1.77 -4.26 9.93
CA THR A 70 -2.68 -4.64 11.00
C THR A 70 -4.10 -4.80 10.47
N SER A 71 -4.86 -5.73 11.03
CA SER A 71 -6.24 -5.96 10.60
C SER A 71 -7.20 -4.81 10.99
N ARG A 72 -6.70 -3.78 11.67
CA ARG A 72 -7.50 -2.65 12.13
C ARG A 72 -7.41 -1.43 11.23
N ASP A 73 -6.29 -1.21 10.57
CA ASP A 73 -6.04 0.00 9.78
C ASP A 73 -5.48 -0.24 8.36
N GLU A 74 -5.40 -1.51 7.90
CA GLU A 74 -4.91 -1.83 6.55
C GLU A 74 -5.67 -1.08 5.45
N SER A 75 -6.97 -0.82 5.67
CA SER A 75 -7.80 -0.11 4.70
C SER A 75 -7.32 1.33 4.47
N ALA A 76 -6.76 1.99 5.49
CA ALA A 76 -6.23 3.34 5.32
C ALA A 76 -5.09 3.42 4.30
N TYR A 77 -4.36 2.34 4.13
CA TYR A 77 -3.27 2.21 3.17
C TYR A 77 -3.74 1.61 1.84
N ALA A 78 -4.39 0.45 1.88
CA ALA A 78 -4.81 -0.28 0.69
C ALA A 78 -5.85 0.47 -0.14
N ASP A 79 -6.87 1.07 0.51
CA ASP A 79 -7.89 1.87 -0.17
C ASP A 79 -7.27 3.06 -0.94
N MET A 80 -6.33 3.77 -0.29
CA MET A 80 -5.77 4.99 -0.86
C MET A 80 -4.80 4.71 -2.00
N LEU A 81 -3.96 3.68 -1.92
CA LEU A 81 -3.10 3.26 -3.03
C LEU A 81 -3.90 2.79 -4.24
N THR A 82 -5.07 2.20 -4.00
CA THR A 82 -5.88 1.54 -5.03
C THR A 82 -6.94 2.45 -5.62
N HIS A 83 -7.88 2.91 -4.78
CA HIS A 83 -9.09 3.54 -5.30
C HIS A 83 -8.87 4.94 -5.84
N LEU A 84 -7.97 5.70 -5.25
CA LEU A 84 -7.68 7.07 -5.70
C LEU A 84 -7.27 7.10 -7.18
N PRO A 85 -6.20 6.42 -7.61
CA PRO A 85 -5.79 6.41 -9.02
C PRO A 85 -6.82 5.70 -9.91
N MET A 86 -7.46 4.63 -9.45
CA MET A 86 -8.43 3.87 -10.26
C MET A 86 -9.66 4.69 -10.62
N LEU A 87 -10.19 5.45 -9.68
CA LEU A 87 -11.41 6.24 -9.88
C LEU A 87 -11.14 7.48 -10.75
N GLU A 88 -9.97 8.12 -10.60
CA GLU A 88 -9.56 9.21 -11.48
C GLU A 88 -9.20 8.72 -12.90
N HIS A 89 -8.54 7.58 -13.05
CA HIS A 89 -8.31 6.95 -14.34
C HIS A 89 -9.64 6.53 -15.01
N GLY A 90 -10.49 5.83 -14.26
CA GLY A 90 -11.86 5.47 -14.65
C GLY A 90 -11.98 4.29 -15.62
N LYS A 91 -10.87 3.73 -16.14
CA LYS A 91 -10.85 2.63 -17.12
C LYS A 91 -9.69 1.66 -16.88
N VAL A 92 -9.35 1.43 -15.60
CA VAL A 92 -8.27 0.48 -15.24
C VAL A 92 -8.78 -0.94 -15.49
N GLU A 93 -8.11 -1.68 -16.38
CA GLU A 93 -8.41 -3.06 -16.69
C GLU A 93 -7.32 -4.02 -16.20
N ARG A 94 -6.06 -3.58 -16.19
CA ARG A 94 -4.91 -4.40 -15.79
C ARG A 94 -4.10 -3.69 -14.72
N VAL A 95 -3.97 -4.33 -13.58
CA VAL A 95 -3.23 -3.84 -12.43
C VAL A 95 -2.03 -4.74 -12.18
N MET A 96 -0.88 -4.15 -11.88
CA MET A 96 0.26 -4.86 -11.30
C MET A 96 0.50 -4.34 -9.88
N ILE A 97 0.76 -5.24 -8.96
CA ILE A 97 1.18 -4.93 -7.60
C ILE A 97 2.60 -5.46 -7.43
N VAL A 98 3.50 -4.58 -7.03
CA VAL A 98 4.90 -4.89 -6.70
C VAL A 98 4.99 -5.02 -5.19
N GLY A 99 5.34 -6.21 -4.70
CA GLY A 99 5.20 -6.55 -3.28
C GLY A 99 3.74 -6.83 -2.90
N GLY A 100 3.35 -6.48 -1.69
CA GLY A 100 1.97 -6.61 -1.22
C GLY A 100 1.51 -8.04 -0.99
N GLY A 101 2.41 -8.91 -0.54
CA GLY A 101 2.14 -10.34 -0.31
C GLY A 101 1.02 -10.66 0.67
N ASP A 102 0.49 -9.65 1.38
CA ASP A 102 -0.73 -9.76 2.18
C ASP A 102 -2.03 -9.74 1.35
N LEU A 103 -1.99 -9.30 0.09
CA LEU A 103 -3.09 -9.16 -0.86
C LEU A 103 -4.21 -8.18 -0.47
N SER A 104 -4.03 -7.30 0.51
CA SER A 104 -5.03 -6.28 0.85
C SER A 104 -5.31 -5.34 -0.33
N ILE A 105 -4.26 -4.85 -0.98
CA ILE A 105 -4.33 -4.01 -2.19
C ILE A 105 -5.01 -4.75 -3.34
N ALA A 106 -4.73 -6.05 -3.49
CA ALA A 106 -5.34 -6.87 -4.53
C ALA A 106 -6.84 -7.04 -4.30
N ASP A 107 -7.29 -7.27 -3.05
CA ASP A 107 -8.71 -7.37 -2.70
C ASP A 107 -9.46 -6.07 -3.06
N GLU A 108 -8.84 -4.91 -2.78
CA GLU A 108 -9.41 -3.61 -3.12
C GLU A 108 -9.47 -3.38 -4.65
N ALA A 109 -8.43 -3.72 -5.39
CA ALA A 109 -8.42 -3.60 -6.85
C ALA A 109 -9.52 -4.48 -7.51
N LEU A 110 -9.72 -5.67 -6.99
CA LEU A 110 -10.72 -6.62 -7.50
C LEU A 110 -12.18 -6.22 -7.20
N LYS A 111 -12.44 -5.24 -6.31
CA LYS A 111 -13.78 -4.64 -6.15
C LYS A 111 -14.24 -3.89 -7.40
N HIS A 112 -13.32 -3.47 -8.26
CA HIS A 112 -13.63 -2.79 -9.52
C HIS A 112 -13.99 -3.80 -10.62
N LYS A 113 -15.23 -3.79 -11.07
CA LYS A 113 -15.76 -4.77 -12.07
C LYS A 113 -15.12 -4.66 -13.45
N ASN A 114 -14.53 -3.51 -13.80
CA ASN A 114 -13.82 -3.31 -15.06
C ASN A 114 -12.40 -3.90 -15.06
N VAL A 115 -11.86 -4.24 -13.90
CA VAL A 115 -10.58 -4.94 -13.80
C VAL A 115 -10.73 -6.35 -14.38
N LYS A 116 -9.83 -6.68 -15.29
CA LYS A 116 -9.75 -7.97 -15.99
C LYS A 116 -8.61 -8.82 -15.50
N GLU A 117 -7.56 -8.18 -14.97
CA GLU A 117 -6.34 -8.84 -14.53
C GLU A 117 -5.72 -8.07 -13.37
N VAL A 118 -5.35 -8.77 -12.31
CA VAL A 118 -4.46 -8.28 -11.25
C VAL A 118 -3.28 -9.25 -11.16
N VAL A 119 -2.08 -8.75 -11.34
CA VAL A 119 -0.84 -9.51 -11.16
C VAL A 119 -0.10 -8.95 -9.95
N LEU A 120 0.06 -9.76 -8.91
CA LEU A 120 0.89 -9.44 -7.75
C LEU A 120 2.20 -10.20 -7.90
N VAL A 121 3.30 -9.49 -7.72
CA VAL A 121 4.65 -10.07 -7.77
C VAL A 121 5.36 -9.74 -6.47
N ASP A 122 5.55 -10.76 -5.65
CA ASP A 122 6.28 -10.67 -4.38
C ASP A 122 7.41 -11.69 -4.37
N ILE A 123 8.56 -11.30 -3.81
CA ILE A 123 9.74 -12.15 -3.77
C ILE A 123 9.62 -13.24 -2.69
N ASP A 124 8.82 -13.00 -1.65
CA ASP A 124 8.73 -13.87 -0.48
C ASP A 124 7.43 -14.71 -0.47
N GLY A 125 7.52 -15.93 -0.96
CA GLY A 125 6.40 -16.88 -0.97
C GLY A 125 5.91 -17.26 0.43
N ASP A 126 6.74 -17.13 1.48
CA ASP A 126 6.36 -17.42 2.86
C ASP A 126 5.46 -16.32 3.42
N VAL A 127 5.70 -15.05 3.09
CA VAL A 127 4.78 -13.94 3.39
C VAL A 127 3.39 -14.24 2.82
N ILE A 128 3.32 -14.56 1.51
CA ILE A 128 2.06 -14.89 0.84
C ILE A 128 1.36 -16.06 1.50
N ARG A 129 2.09 -17.13 1.79
CA ARG A 129 1.56 -18.36 2.44
C ARG A 129 0.98 -18.06 3.83
N LEU A 130 1.72 -17.31 4.63
CA LEU A 130 1.32 -16.96 5.99
C LEU A 130 0.15 -15.97 6.01
N CYS A 131 0.14 -14.98 5.11
CA CYS A 131 -0.97 -14.05 4.96
C CYS A 131 -2.24 -14.75 4.49
N LYS A 132 -2.14 -15.68 3.55
CA LYS A 132 -3.27 -16.54 3.14
C LYS A 132 -3.88 -17.31 4.31
N LYS A 133 -3.02 -17.83 5.21
CA LYS A 133 -3.44 -18.62 6.37
C LYS A 133 -4.07 -17.75 7.47
N HIS A 134 -3.51 -16.56 7.72
CA HIS A 134 -3.82 -15.79 8.92
C HIS A 134 -4.65 -14.52 8.67
N PHE A 135 -4.64 -13.93 7.47
CA PHE A 135 -5.38 -12.71 7.14
C PHE A 135 -6.59 -12.94 6.22
N GLY A 136 -7.19 -14.13 6.28
CA GLY A 136 -8.32 -14.51 5.41
C GLY A 136 -9.53 -13.57 5.47
N ALA A 137 -9.73 -12.84 6.56
CA ALA A 137 -10.78 -11.82 6.65
C ALA A 137 -10.56 -10.64 5.68
N ILE A 138 -9.30 -10.39 5.30
CA ILE A 138 -8.89 -9.29 4.41
C ILE A 138 -8.77 -9.80 2.96
N ASN A 139 -8.12 -10.94 2.75
CA ASN A 139 -7.59 -11.33 1.45
C ASN A 139 -8.20 -12.61 0.82
N ALA A 140 -9.11 -13.30 1.54
CA ALA A 140 -9.62 -14.58 1.05
C ALA A 140 -10.38 -14.49 -0.28
N LYS A 141 -10.95 -13.33 -0.62
CA LYS A 141 -11.65 -13.11 -1.90
C LYS A 141 -10.63 -12.98 -3.02
N ALA A 142 -9.54 -12.19 -2.81
CA ALA A 142 -8.47 -12.03 -3.78
C ALA A 142 -7.85 -13.37 -4.17
N PHE A 143 -7.54 -14.25 -3.20
CA PHE A 143 -7.00 -15.59 -3.49
C PHE A 143 -7.92 -16.52 -4.30
N LYS A 144 -9.22 -16.23 -4.34
CA LYS A 144 -10.21 -17.03 -5.06
C LYS A 144 -10.65 -16.39 -6.38
N ASP A 145 -10.28 -15.15 -6.63
CA ASP A 145 -10.73 -14.45 -7.85
C ASP A 145 -9.94 -14.93 -9.06
N LYS A 146 -10.66 -15.31 -10.13
CA LYS A 146 -10.06 -15.82 -11.37
C LYS A 146 -9.22 -14.78 -12.13
N ARG A 147 -9.39 -13.49 -11.81
CA ARG A 147 -8.63 -12.39 -12.38
C ARG A 147 -7.28 -12.19 -11.71
N MET A 148 -7.06 -12.84 -10.56
CA MET A 148 -5.85 -12.72 -9.75
C MET A 148 -4.78 -13.71 -10.18
N THR A 149 -3.56 -13.22 -10.37
CA THR A 149 -2.35 -14.02 -10.55
C THR A 149 -1.34 -13.60 -9.48
N VAL A 150 -0.82 -14.57 -8.73
CA VAL A 150 0.24 -14.36 -7.74
C VAL A 150 1.52 -15.00 -8.28
N GLU A 151 2.56 -14.21 -8.44
CA GLU A 151 3.89 -14.62 -8.90
C GLU A 151 4.90 -14.47 -7.77
N VAL A 152 5.50 -15.59 -7.35
CA VAL A 152 6.65 -15.53 -6.42
C VAL A 152 7.91 -15.31 -7.24
N ALA A 153 8.31 -14.05 -7.38
CA ALA A 153 9.41 -13.64 -8.24
C ALA A 153 9.96 -12.25 -7.83
N ASP A 154 11.12 -11.90 -8.38
CA ASP A 154 11.65 -10.54 -8.29
C ASP A 154 10.82 -9.60 -9.19
N ALA A 155 10.12 -8.64 -8.58
CA ALA A 155 9.27 -7.69 -9.28
C ALA A 155 10.07 -6.73 -10.16
N PHE A 156 11.30 -6.39 -9.79
CA PHE A 156 12.20 -5.59 -10.63
C PHE A 156 12.48 -6.32 -11.95
N GLU A 157 12.81 -7.60 -11.91
CA GLU A 157 13.02 -8.40 -13.11
C GLU A 157 11.73 -8.64 -13.89
N TYR A 158 10.61 -8.83 -13.20
CA TYR A 158 9.29 -8.98 -13.84
C TYR A 158 8.91 -7.75 -14.68
N LEU A 159 9.11 -6.54 -14.13
CA LEU A 159 8.87 -5.28 -14.83
C LEU A 159 9.71 -5.12 -16.10
N GLY A 160 10.95 -5.62 -16.10
CA GLY A 160 11.87 -5.58 -17.25
C GLY A 160 11.55 -6.57 -18.38
N ARG A 161 10.62 -7.50 -18.19
CA ARG A 161 10.26 -8.50 -19.21
C ARG A 161 9.61 -7.84 -20.44
N LYS A 162 9.87 -8.36 -21.63
CA LYS A 162 9.19 -7.92 -22.87
C LYS A 162 7.68 -8.03 -22.77
N SER A 163 7.15 -9.05 -22.05
CA SER A 163 5.73 -9.27 -21.80
C SER A 163 5.08 -8.23 -20.91
N SER A 164 5.86 -7.49 -20.12
CA SER A 164 5.38 -6.43 -19.24
C SER A 164 5.26 -5.08 -19.96
N LYS A 165 5.92 -4.90 -21.12
CA LYS A 165 5.96 -3.62 -21.85
C LYS A 165 4.56 -3.14 -22.26
N ASN A 166 4.18 -1.92 -21.86
CA ASN A 166 2.89 -1.28 -22.16
C ASN A 166 1.67 -2.17 -21.79
N ARG A 167 1.76 -2.92 -20.70
CA ARG A 167 0.73 -3.90 -20.33
C ARG A 167 -0.28 -3.37 -19.33
N PHE A 168 0.16 -2.57 -18.33
CA PHE A 168 -0.64 -2.22 -17.17
C PHE A 168 -1.24 -0.82 -17.26
N ASP A 169 -2.48 -0.68 -16.81
CA ASP A 169 -3.16 0.62 -16.67
C ASP A 169 -2.78 1.27 -15.34
N LEU A 170 -2.51 0.43 -14.30
CA LEU A 170 -2.07 0.85 -12.98
C LEU A 170 -0.98 -0.09 -12.48
N ILE A 171 0.09 0.49 -11.93
CA ILE A 171 1.11 -0.23 -11.17
C ILE A 171 1.11 0.35 -9.75
N ILE A 172 0.96 -0.52 -8.74
CA ILE A 172 1.01 -0.15 -7.33
C ILE A 172 2.28 -0.74 -6.75
N ALA A 173 3.20 0.09 -6.30
CA ALA A 173 4.44 -0.34 -5.67
C ALA A 173 4.28 -0.26 -4.14
N ASP A 174 3.87 -1.38 -3.57
CA ASP A 174 3.83 -1.65 -2.14
C ASP A 174 5.16 -2.29 -1.75
N ARG A 175 6.16 -1.43 -1.61
CA ARG A 175 7.56 -1.82 -1.40
C ARG A 175 7.98 -1.52 0.03
N PRO A 176 8.85 -2.36 0.62
CA PRO A 176 9.45 -2.04 1.91
C PRO A 176 10.35 -0.80 1.80
N ASP A 177 10.81 -0.29 2.94
CA ASP A 177 11.86 0.73 2.97
C ASP A 177 13.12 0.25 2.19
N PRO A 178 13.98 1.18 1.71
CA PRO A 178 15.11 0.85 0.82
C PRO A 178 16.26 0.13 1.56
N VAL A 179 15.94 -1.00 2.19
CA VAL A 179 16.86 -1.85 2.96
C VAL A 179 16.91 -3.25 2.31
N GLY A 180 18.11 -3.86 2.28
CA GLY A 180 18.29 -5.22 1.78
C GLY A 180 17.80 -5.39 0.34
N PRO A 181 17.03 -6.45 0.04
CA PRO A 181 16.47 -6.72 -1.29
C PRO A 181 15.56 -5.62 -1.82
N GLY A 182 14.93 -4.85 -0.92
CA GLY A 182 14.05 -3.73 -1.28
C GLY A 182 14.75 -2.62 -2.04
N LYS A 183 16.07 -2.46 -1.91
CA LYS A 183 16.83 -1.41 -2.61
C LYS A 183 16.64 -1.42 -4.13
N ALA A 184 16.48 -2.59 -4.74
CA ALA A 184 16.28 -2.70 -6.18
C ALA A 184 14.97 -2.07 -6.67
N LEU A 185 14.01 -1.85 -5.77
CA LEU A 185 12.73 -1.22 -6.06
C LEU A 185 12.76 0.32 -5.93
N PHE A 186 13.95 0.90 -5.90
CA PHE A 186 14.18 2.35 -5.85
C PHE A 186 15.19 2.77 -6.93
N GLY A 187 15.24 4.06 -7.23
CA GLY A 187 16.18 4.64 -8.18
C GLY A 187 15.76 4.54 -9.65
N GLU A 188 16.60 5.11 -10.50
CA GLU A 188 16.34 5.38 -11.92
C GLU A 188 15.85 4.16 -12.70
N THR A 189 16.56 3.04 -12.60
CA THR A 189 16.25 1.83 -13.38
C THR A 189 14.89 1.25 -13.02
N PHE A 190 14.49 1.33 -11.74
CA PHE A 190 13.17 0.88 -11.32
C PHE A 190 12.06 1.76 -11.92
N TYR A 191 12.19 3.07 -11.83
CA TYR A 191 11.19 3.99 -12.39
C TYR A 191 11.10 3.92 -13.92
N ASP A 192 12.22 3.68 -14.62
CA ASP A 192 12.21 3.43 -16.06
C ASP A 192 11.46 2.13 -16.41
N ARG A 193 11.70 1.04 -15.69
CA ARG A 193 10.97 -0.22 -15.86
C ARG A 193 9.48 -0.06 -15.58
N VAL A 194 9.09 0.65 -14.51
CA VAL A 194 7.69 0.97 -14.22
C VAL A 194 7.07 1.75 -15.39
N LYS A 195 7.72 2.82 -15.85
CA LYS A 195 7.27 3.59 -17.01
C LYS A 195 7.15 2.72 -18.27
N GLY A 196 8.13 1.84 -18.50
CA GLY A 196 8.12 0.88 -19.62
C GLY A 196 6.92 -0.05 -19.59
N ALA A 197 6.55 -0.54 -18.41
CA ALA A 197 5.44 -1.46 -18.22
C ALA A 197 4.06 -0.81 -18.25
N LEU A 198 3.96 0.50 -17.94
CA LEU A 198 2.72 1.25 -18.04
C LEU A 198 2.29 1.46 -19.50
N LYS A 199 0.99 1.35 -19.75
CA LYS A 199 0.36 1.83 -20.97
C LYS A 199 0.43 3.35 -21.06
N PRO A 200 0.33 3.96 -22.28
CA PRO A 200 0.08 5.39 -22.40
C PRO A 200 -1.16 5.81 -21.62
N GLY A 201 -1.04 6.84 -20.78
CA GLY A 201 -2.11 7.31 -19.88
C GLY A 201 -2.23 6.54 -18.56
N GLY A 202 -1.46 5.47 -18.37
CA GLY A 202 -1.44 4.69 -17.14
C GLY A 202 -0.81 5.43 -15.96
N TYR A 203 -1.10 4.95 -14.75
CA TYR A 203 -0.59 5.51 -13.49
C TYR A 203 0.26 4.50 -12.74
N ALA A 204 1.20 5.03 -11.97
CA ALA A 204 1.85 4.28 -10.89
C ALA A 204 1.63 5.02 -9.56
N THR A 205 1.44 4.25 -8.49
CA THR A 205 1.43 4.74 -7.10
C THR A 205 2.46 3.98 -6.28
N PHE A 206 3.03 4.67 -5.31
CA PHE A 206 4.16 4.15 -4.54
C PHE A 206 3.98 4.45 -3.06
N GLN A 207 4.31 3.49 -2.23
CA GLN A 207 4.69 3.75 -0.85
C GLN A 207 5.93 4.64 -0.86
N THR A 208 5.92 5.74 -0.09
CA THR A 208 7.02 6.74 -0.18
C THR A 208 7.58 7.11 1.20
N GLY A 209 7.01 6.57 2.27
CA GLY A 209 7.51 6.76 3.62
C GLY A 209 6.69 7.75 4.45
N VAL A 210 7.16 7.99 5.65
CA VAL A 210 6.50 8.83 6.66
C VAL A 210 7.16 10.21 6.68
N PRO A 211 6.49 11.30 6.26
CA PRO A 211 7.12 12.61 6.09
C PRO A 211 7.83 13.16 7.34
N PHE A 212 7.33 12.80 8.51
CA PHE A 212 7.89 13.30 9.77
C PHE A 212 9.28 12.73 10.07
N TYR A 213 9.49 11.46 9.77
CA TYR A 213 10.75 10.77 10.07
C TYR A 213 11.64 10.57 8.83
N GLN A 214 11.05 10.59 7.64
CA GLN A 214 11.71 10.27 6.36
C GLN A 214 11.56 11.41 5.32
N PRO A 215 11.76 12.69 5.69
CA PRO A 215 11.52 13.81 4.78
C PRO A 215 12.40 13.78 3.53
N TRP A 216 13.66 13.31 3.65
CA TRP A 216 14.60 13.20 2.53
C TRP A 216 14.17 12.14 1.52
N GLU A 217 13.63 11.00 1.97
CA GLU A 217 13.17 9.93 1.09
C GLU A 217 12.03 10.41 0.18
N ILE A 218 11.14 11.25 0.73
CA ILE A 218 10.04 11.84 -0.03
C ILE A 218 10.56 12.80 -1.10
N THR A 219 11.49 13.68 -0.74
CA THR A 219 12.06 14.63 -1.69
C THR A 219 12.82 13.92 -2.81
N GLU A 220 13.67 12.93 -2.47
CA GLU A 220 14.40 12.13 -3.44
C GLU A 220 13.44 11.36 -4.36
N ALA A 221 12.44 10.69 -3.82
CA ALA A 221 11.46 9.95 -4.63
C ALA A 221 10.72 10.85 -5.61
N LEU A 222 10.30 12.05 -5.18
CA LEU A 222 9.60 13.00 -6.06
C LEU A 222 10.52 13.58 -7.13
N GLN A 223 11.78 13.88 -6.81
CA GLN A 223 12.78 14.32 -7.78
C GLN A 223 13.03 13.24 -8.85
N GLU A 224 13.21 12.00 -8.42
CA GLU A 224 13.38 10.86 -9.33
C GLU A 224 12.13 10.68 -10.23
N LEU A 225 10.93 10.68 -9.66
CA LEU A 225 9.70 10.57 -10.43
C LEU A 225 9.56 11.68 -11.49
N ALA A 226 9.91 12.92 -11.14
CA ALA A 226 9.85 14.06 -12.07
C ALA A 226 10.82 13.92 -13.26
N ARG A 227 11.92 13.16 -13.11
CA ARG A 227 12.86 12.89 -14.22
C ARG A 227 12.30 11.89 -15.25
N PHE A 228 11.51 10.93 -14.78
CA PHE A 228 11.00 9.85 -15.63
C PHE A 228 9.58 10.10 -16.16
N PHE A 229 8.76 10.81 -15.42
CA PHE A 229 7.35 10.96 -15.75
C PHE A 229 6.98 12.42 -16.02
N PRO A 230 6.11 12.68 -17.02
CA PRO A 230 5.70 14.05 -17.34
C PRO A 230 4.87 14.72 -16.25
N LYS A 231 4.28 13.93 -15.36
CA LYS A 231 3.52 14.40 -14.18
C LYS A 231 3.67 13.40 -13.07
N SER A 232 3.97 13.91 -11.90
CA SER A 232 4.06 13.17 -10.63
C SER A 232 3.63 14.09 -9.49
N GLY A 233 3.44 13.53 -8.32
CA GLY A 233 3.08 14.28 -7.13
C GLY A 233 2.88 13.39 -5.90
N LEU A 234 2.34 13.99 -4.86
CA LEU A 234 2.17 13.39 -3.55
C LEU A 234 0.71 13.54 -3.09
N TYR A 235 0.25 12.57 -2.35
CA TYR A 235 -0.94 12.66 -1.50
C TYR A 235 -0.69 11.92 -0.19
N LEU A 236 -1.53 12.16 0.81
CA LEU A 236 -1.33 11.66 2.16
C LEU A 236 -2.41 10.67 2.55
N SER A 237 -2.06 9.69 3.37
CA SER A 237 -3.01 8.87 4.11
C SER A 237 -2.65 8.86 5.59
N VAL A 238 -3.64 8.68 6.46
CA VAL A 238 -3.40 8.50 7.89
C VAL A 238 -3.50 7.02 8.21
N VAL A 239 -2.35 6.41 8.45
CA VAL A 239 -2.25 5.00 8.84
C VAL A 239 -1.78 4.96 10.30
N PRO A 240 -2.67 4.71 11.27
CA PRO A 240 -2.37 4.86 12.70
C PRO A 240 -1.16 4.08 13.18
N THR A 241 -0.89 2.91 12.61
CA THR A 241 0.23 2.06 13.01
C THR A 241 1.55 2.40 12.33
N TYR A 242 1.56 3.21 11.26
CA TYR A 242 2.77 3.77 10.67
C TYR A 242 3.09 5.11 11.34
N ILE A 243 4.07 5.09 12.22
CA ILE A 243 4.36 6.16 13.16
C ILE A 243 4.75 7.45 12.44
N GLY A 244 4.16 8.58 12.83
CA GLY A 244 4.50 9.91 12.31
C GLY A 244 3.30 10.70 11.80
N GLY A 245 2.11 10.14 11.93
CA GLY A 245 0.82 10.80 11.64
C GLY A 245 0.38 10.65 10.19
N PHE A 246 1.23 10.95 9.21
CA PHE A 246 0.92 10.80 7.79
C PHE A 246 1.83 9.79 7.14
N MET A 247 1.23 8.96 6.26
CA MET A 247 1.93 8.19 5.26
C MET A 247 1.88 8.92 3.94
N ALA A 248 3.03 9.16 3.33
CA ALA A 248 3.14 9.76 2.01
C ALA A 248 3.02 8.68 0.94
N LEU A 249 2.15 8.93 -0.02
CA LEU A 249 1.93 8.10 -1.18
C LEU A 249 2.22 8.93 -2.42
N SER A 250 3.27 8.61 -3.16
CA SER A 250 3.56 9.31 -4.40
C SER A 250 2.84 8.66 -5.58
N TRP A 251 2.65 9.43 -6.63
CA TRP A 251 2.06 8.99 -7.88
C TRP A 251 2.81 9.54 -9.08
N ALA A 252 2.72 8.82 -10.17
CA ALA A 252 3.23 9.28 -11.47
C ALA A 252 2.34 8.78 -12.60
N THR A 253 2.39 9.43 -13.77
CA THR A 253 1.61 8.99 -14.94
C THR A 253 2.40 9.06 -16.24
N LYS A 254 2.21 8.05 -17.10
CA LYS A 254 2.75 7.99 -18.46
C LYS A 254 1.82 8.70 -19.45
N GLY A 255 1.67 10.03 -19.28
CA GLY A 255 0.90 10.87 -20.19
C GLY A 255 -0.59 11.02 -19.85
N GLY A 256 -1.02 10.58 -18.64
CA GLY A 256 -2.35 10.86 -18.12
C GLY A 256 -2.52 12.28 -17.56
N ASN A 257 -3.66 12.56 -16.96
CA ASN A 257 -3.88 13.81 -16.22
C ASN A 257 -3.17 13.74 -14.86
N ALA A 258 -2.84 14.89 -14.28
CA ALA A 258 -2.42 14.93 -12.89
C ALA A 258 -3.57 14.44 -11.98
N LEU A 259 -3.24 13.67 -10.95
CA LEU A 259 -4.19 13.30 -9.90
C LEU A 259 -4.46 14.51 -9.00
N GLY A 260 -5.62 14.52 -8.34
CA GLY A 260 -6.01 15.59 -7.42
C GLY A 260 -6.48 16.88 -8.10
N THR A 261 -6.65 16.91 -9.41
CA THR A 261 -7.27 18.05 -10.07
C THR A 261 -8.76 18.12 -9.74
N GLU A 262 -9.34 19.33 -9.74
CA GLU A 262 -10.79 19.52 -9.48
C GLU A 262 -11.64 18.61 -10.38
N LYS A 263 -11.27 18.50 -11.66
CA LYS A 263 -11.95 17.62 -12.62
C LYS A 263 -11.78 16.14 -12.25
N GLY A 264 -10.59 15.72 -11.83
CA GLY A 264 -10.29 14.36 -11.39
C GLY A 264 -11.09 13.97 -10.15
N ILE A 265 -11.08 14.83 -9.13
CA ILE A 265 -11.84 14.63 -7.89
C ILE A 265 -13.35 14.51 -8.16
N LYS A 266 -13.92 15.41 -8.97
CA LYS A 266 -15.34 15.34 -9.38
C LYS A 266 -15.66 14.04 -10.13
N LYS A 267 -14.76 13.60 -11.02
CA LYS A 267 -14.88 12.33 -11.75
C LYS A 267 -14.86 11.14 -10.80
N ALA A 268 -13.91 11.11 -9.86
CA ALA A 268 -13.78 10.05 -8.88
C ALA A 268 -15.01 9.94 -7.99
N ALA A 269 -15.53 11.07 -7.48
CA ALA A 269 -16.74 11.10 -6.67
C ALA A 269 -17.98 10.55 -7.42
N LYS A 270 -18.12 10.87 -8.72
CA LYS A 270 -19.20 10.34 -9.56
C LYS A 270 -19.04 8.82 -9.80
N ALA A 271 -17.81 8.38 -10.06
CA ALA A 271 -17.49 6.97 -10.27
C ALA A 271 -17.75 6.14 -9.01
N TYR A 272 -17.30 6.62 -7.85
CA TYR A 272 -17.53 6.00 -6.54
C TYR A 272 -19.02 5.71 -6.28
N LYS A 273 -19.87 6.72 -6.46
CA LYS A 273 -21.34 6.58 -6.31
C LYS A 273 -21.92 5.55 -7.30
N LYS A 274 -21.47 5.61 -8.57
CA LYS A 274 -21.97 4.73 -9.64
C LYS A 274 -21.69 3.27 -9.36
N ILE A 275 -20.47 2.93 -8.91
CA ILE A 275 -20.08 1.53 -8.66
C ILE A 275 -20.48 1.03 -7.28
N LYS A 276 -21.00 1.92 -6.41
CA LYS A 276 -21.39 1.61 -5.01
C LYS A 276 -20.24 0.95 -4.26
N LEU A 277 -19.02 1.50 -4.43
CA LEU A 277 -17.81 0.97 -3.82
C LEU A 277 -17.94 0.97 -2.29
N GLN A 278 -17.58 -0.14 -1.67
CA GLN A 278 -17.56 -0.30 -0.22
C GLN A 278 -16.11 -0.27 0.25
N CYS A 279 -15.78 0.75 1.01
CA CYS A 279 -14.45 0.99 1.59
C CYS A 279 -14.61 1.31 3.07
N ASP A 280 -13.63 0.92 3.86
CA ASP A 280 -13.62 1.23 5.29
C ASP A 280 -12.95 2.60 5.57
N TYR A 281 -12.03 3.04 4.71
CA TYR A 281 -11.35 4.33 4.84
C TYR A 281 -11.68 5.31 3.71
N TYR A 282 -11.60 4.89 2.45
CA TYR A 282 -11.78 5.76 1.31
C TYR A 282 -13.23 6.24 1.16
N ASN A 283 -13.39 7.54 0.93
CA ASN A 283 -14.61 8.17 0.44
C ASN A 283 -14.26 9.43 -0.37
N PRO A 284 -15.21 10.04 -1.13
CA PRO A 284 -14.92 11.21 -1.95
C PRO A 284 -14.42 12.45 -1.20
N ALA A 285 -14.76 12.61 0.08
CA ALA A 285 -14.27 13.72 0.90
C ALA A 285 -12.80 13.50 1.29
N ILE A 286 -12.44 12.28 1.72
CA ILE A 286 -11.05 11.88 1.98
C ILE A 286 -10.22 12.02 0.70
N HIS A 287 -10.75 11.57 -0.46
CA HIS A 287 -10.07 11.74 -1.75
C HIS A 287 -9.71 13.21 -2.04
N ALA A 288 -10.61 14.13 -1.80
CA ALA A 288 -10.34 15.55 -2.02
C ALA A 288 -9.34 16.12 -0.99
N ALA A 289 -9.50 15.75 0.28
CA ALA A 289 -8.69 16.25 1.38
C ALA A 289 -7.24 15.77 1.35
N THR A 290 -7.00 14.57 0.81
CA THR A 290 -5.68 13.91 0.82
C THR A 290 -4.60 14.69 0.06
N PHE A 291 -4.98 15.58 -0.87
CA PHE A 291 -4.07 16.46 -1.61
C PHE A 291 -3.78 17.78 -0.90
N ALA A 292 -4.47 18.08 0.21
CA ALA A 292 -4.19 19.25 1.04
C ALA A 292 -2.99 18.98 1.95
N LEU A 293 -1.80 19.32 1.47
CA LEU A 293 -0.57 19.10 2.20
C LEU A 293 -0.37 20.15 3.30
N PRO A 294 -0.04 19.75 4.55
CA PRO A 294 0.49 20.66 5.55
C PRO A 294 1.69 21.45 5.01
N ASN A 295 1.86 22.71 5.41
CA ASN A 295 2.91 23.57 4.88
C ASN A 295 4.33 22.97 5.01
N TRP A 296 4.60 22.22 6.08
CA TRP A 296 5.89 21.57 6.27
C TRP A 296 6.11 20.39 5.33
N ILE A 297 5.05 19.66 4.94
CA ILE A 297 5.14 18.60 3.93
C ILE A 297 5.20 19.20 2.52
N ALA A 298 4.44 20.27 2.26
CA ALA A 298 4.48 20.96 0.96
C ALA A 298 5.89 21.43 0.57
N LYS A 299 6.74 21.77 1.56
CA LYS A 299 8.15 22.12 1.33
C LYS A 299 9.04 20.96 0.88
N LEU A 300 8.58 19.71 1.03
CA LEU A 300 9.31 18.53 0.57
C LEU A 300 9.06 18.24 -0.92
N VAL A 301 8.02 18.85 -1.50
CA VAL A 301 7.68 18.73 -2.92
C VAL A 301 8.56 19.70 -3.70
N PRO A 302 9.42 19.21 -4.63
CA PRO A 302 10.36 20.02 -5.39
C PRO A 302 9.68 20.98 -6.38
#